data_318e2d4a332b8d10001993062253dd30
#
_entry.id   318e2d4a332b8d10001993062253dd30
#
_cell.length_a   1.000
_cell.length_b   1.000
_cell.length_c   1.000
_cell.angle_alpha   90.00
_cell.angle_beta   90.00
_cell.angle_gamma   90.00
#
_symmetry.space_group_name_H-M   'P 1'
#
loop_
_entity.id
_entity.type
_entity.pdbx_description
1 polymer ?
#
loop_
_entity_poly.entity_id
_entity_poly.type
_entity_poly.pdbx_seq_one_letter_code
_entity_poly.pdbx_strand_id
1 'polypeptide(L)'
;MADDTSNRQVVERYANALPTDFDALSRLRHADFVEDWPQSGERIRGHASYRAIHESYPGGLPTASGQKVRGSEDKWVVTPSYSPMRIVGSGDTYFIEARISYPDGDSAHFVAIVDLRDGKVARQTTYFAVPFEAPEWRADLVERM
;
A
#
# COMPACT_ATOMS: atom_id res chain seq x y z
N MET A 1 24.09 1.82 -11.02
CA MET A 1 22.72 1.50 -11.45
C MET A 1 22.34 0.13 -10.87
N ALA A 2 21.21 0.03 -10.19
CA ALA A 2 20.74 -1.23 -9.66
C ALA A 2 20.23 -2.14 -10.79
N ASP A 3 20.51 -3.44 -10.70
CA ASP A 3 19.99 -4.41 -11.65
C ASP A 3 18.54 -4.82 -11.31
N ASP A 4 17.87 -5.52 -12.22
CA ASP A 4 16.49 -5.97 -12.05
C ASP A 4 16.28 -6.80 -10.77
N THR A 5 17.20 -7.69 -10.44
CA THR A 5 17.09 -8.53 -9.24
C THR A 5 17.15 -7.68 -7.98
N SER A 6 18.09 -6.74 -7.94
CA SER A 6 18.25 -5.81 -6.82
C SER A 6 17.04 -4.89 -6.67
N ASN A 7 16.55 -4.34 -7.77
CA ASN A 7 15.36 -3.50 -7.78
C ASN A 7 14.12 -4.27 -7.31
N ARG A 8 13.94 -5.50 -7.79
CA ARG A 8 12.82 -6.32 -7.34
C ARG A 8 12.86 -6.58 -5.84
N GLN A 9 14.01 -6.85 -5.29
CA GLN A 9 14.16 -7.03 -3.83
C GLN A 9 13.79 -5.77 -3.06
N VAL A 10 14.16 -4.60 -3.57
CA VAL A 10 13.75 -3.31 -2.98
C VAL A 10 12.22 -3.19 -3.00
N VAL A 11 11.58 -3.49 -4.12
CA VAL A 11 10.12 -3.41 -4.25
C VAL A 11 9.41 -4.40 -3.34
N GLU A 12 9.93 -5.61 -3.18
CA GLU A 12 9.37 -6.60 -2.25
C GLU A 12 9.44 -6.12 -0.81
N ARG A 13 10.57 -5.56 -0.40
CA ARG A 13 10.70 -4.95 0.94
C ARG A 13 9.78 -3.76 1.10
N TYR A 14 9.66 -2.94 0.05
CA TYR A 14 8.78 -1.78 0.05
C TYR A 14 7.33 -2.18 0.21
N ALA A 15 6.87 -3.17 -0.55
CA ALA A 15 5.51 -3.68 -0.46
C ALA A 15 5.19 -4.22 0.94
N ASN A 16 6.14 -4.89 1.57
CA ASN A 16 5.99 -5.40 2.94
C ASN A 16 6.02 -4.29 4.00
N ALA A 17 6.66 -3.17 3.72
CA ALA A 17 6.72 -2.02 4.63
C ALA A 17 5.49 -1.12 4.56
N LEU A 18 4.78 -1.13 3.43
CA LEU A 18 3.57 -0.32 3.26
C LEU A 18 2.45 -0.79 4.20
N PRO A 19 1.59 0.09 4.67
CA PRO A 19 1.67 1.54 4.47
C PRO A 19 2.42 2.28 5.58
N THR A 20 2.76 1.65 6.69
CA THR A 20 3.09 2.34 7.93
C THR A 20 4.35 1.91 8.66
N ASP A 21 5.16 1.05 8.08
CA ASP A 21 6.52 0.85 8.58
C ASP A 21 7.39 2.03 8.12
N PHE A 22 7.23 3.17 8.81
CA PHE A 22 7.83 4.43 8.40
C PHE A 22 9.36 4.40 8.39
N ASP A 23 9.97 3.64 9.28
CA ASP A 23 11.42 3.53 9.31
C ASP A 23 11.95 2.76 8.11
N ALA A 24 11.34 1.64 7.76
CA ALA A 24 11.69 0.89 6.57
C ALA A 24 11.41 1.70 5.30
N LEU A 25 10.25 2.34 5.21
CA LEU A 25 9.88 3.17 4.07
C LEU A 25 10.86 4.32 3.88
N SER A 26 11.29 4.97 4.95
CA SER A 26 12.27 6.06 4.90
C SER A 26 13.59 5.59 4.27
N ARG A 27 14.05 4.40 4.63
CA ARG A 27 15.29 3.84 4.08
C ARG A 27 15.18 3.42 2.62
N LEU A 28 13.98 3.03 2.18
CA LEU A 28 13.72 2.54 0.82
C LEU A 28 13.36 3.66 -0.15
N ARG A 29 13.01 4.84 0.34
CA ARG A 29 12.61 5.99 -0.46
C ARG A 29 13.79 6.89 -0.80
N HIS A 30 13.76 7.41 -2.02
CA HIS A 30 14.68 8.44 -2.45
C HIS A 30 14.41 9.76 -1.70
N ALA A 31 15.43 10.60 -1.56
CA ALA A 31 15.27 11.91 -0.91
C ALA A 31 14.21 12.79 -1.57
N ASP A 32 14.02 12.64 -2.88
CA ASP A 32 13.05 13.39 -3.67
C ASP A 32 11.70 12.68 -3.83
N PHE A 33 11.40 11.73 -2.96
CA PHE A 33 10.18 10.91 -3.05
C PHE A 33 8.92 11.77 -3.17
N VAL A 34 8.06 11.38 -4.11
CA VAL A 34 6.69 11.92 -4.22
C VAL A 34 5.69 10.78 -4.41
N GLU A 35 4.50 10.96 -3.87
CA GLU A 35 3.37 10.06 -4.13
C GLU A 35 2.20 10.85 -4.69
N ASP A 36 1.64 10.35 -5.78
CA ASP A 36 0.46 10.92 -6.42
C ASP A 36 -0.77 10.05 -6.12
N TRP A 37 -1.86 10.71 -5.77
CA TRP A 37 -3.19 10.11 -5.63
C TRP A 37 -4.11 10.68 -6.71
N PRO A 38 -4.16 10.07 -7.90
CA PRO A 38 -4.91 10.64 -9.02
C PRO A 38 -6.41 10.78 -8.76
N GLN A 39 -7.00 9.90 -7.94
CA GLN A 39 -8.44 9.96 -7.65
C GLN A 39 -8.87 11.26 -6.97
N SER A 40 -8.02 11.79 -6.08
CA SER A 40 -8.27 13.05 -5.38
C SER A 40 -7.53 14.23 -5.98
N GLY A 41 -6.59 13.96 -6.90
CA GLY A 41 -5.76 15.00 -7.49
C GLY A 41 -4.69 15.54 -6.55
N GLU A 42 -4.29 14.77 -5.56
CA GLU A 42 -3.32 15.19 -4.56
C GLU A 42 -1.93 14.63 -4.83
N ARG A 43 -0.91 15.37 -4.40
CA ARG A 43 0.48 14.95 -4.40
C ARG A 43 1.09 15.15 -3.03
N ILE A 44 1.74 14.11 -2.55
CA ILE A 44 2.50 14.12 -1.30
C ILE A 44 3.97 14.27 -1.64
N ARG A 45 4.63 15.29 -1.07
CA ARG A 45 6.05 15.51 -1.28
C ARG A 45 6.83 15.11 -0.03
N GLY A 46 7.68 14.11 -0.21
CA GLY A 46 8.61 13.66 0.82
C GLY A 46 8.01 12.70 1.84
N HIS A 47 8.90 11.94 2.44
CA HIS A 47 8.53 10.92 3.43
C HIS A 47 7.90 11.53 4.69
N ALA A 48 8.37 12.70 5.12
CA ALA A 48 7.83 13.37 6.32
C ALA A 48 6.35 13.73 6.16
N SER A 49 5.97 14.25 4.99
CA SER A 49 4.56 14.55 4.68
C SER A 49 3.71 13.29 4.60
N TYR A 50 4.25 12.24 3.99
CA TYR A 50 3.60 10.93 3.95
C TYR A 50 3.29 10.41 5.35
N ARG A 51 4.29 10.43 6.23
CA ARG A 51 4.14 9.99 7.61
C ARG A 51 3.09 10.81 8.36
N ALA A 52 3.17 12.15 8.24
CA ALA A 52 2.23 13.05 8.91
C ALA A 52 0.77 12.78 8.49
N ILE A 53 0.52 12.53 7.22
CA ILE A 53 -0.82 12.20 6.73
C ILE A 53 -1.33 10.90 7.37
N HIS A 54 -0.51 9.87 7.39
CA HIS A 54 -0.91 8.58 7.95
C HIS A 54 -1.10 8.64 9.46
N GLU A 55 -0.27 9.38 10.18
CA GLU A 55 -0.42 9.59 11.62
C GLU A 55 -1.65 10.44 11.96
N SER A 56 -2.14 11.23 11.03
CA SER A 56 -3.33 12.08 11.19
C SER A 56 -4.62 11.42 10.71
N TYR A 57 -4.56 10.17 10.27
CA TYR A 57 -5.72 9.50 9.69
C TYR A 57 -6.86 9.39 10.71
N PRO A 58 -8.11 9.79 10.32
CA PRO A 58 -9.26 9.69 11.21
C PRO A 58 -9.51 8.24 11.66
N GLY A 59 -9.64 8.02 12.96
CA GLY A 59 -9.80 6.68 13.52
C GLY A 59 -8.50 5.95 13.80
N GLY A 60 -7.36 6.57 13.54
CA GLY A 60 -6.04 6.00 13.80
C GLY A 60 -5.39 5.41 12.57
N LEU A 61 -4.12 5.03 12.72
CA LEU A 61 -3.35 4.43 11.64
C LEU A 61 -4.03 3.18 11.12
N PRO A 62 -4.07 2.97 9.79
CA PRO A 62 -4.46 1.69 9.21
C PRO A 62 -3.35 0.65 9.45
N THR A 63 -2.73 0.71 10.60
CA THR A 63 -1.76 -0.26 11.05
C THR A 63 -2.46 -1.32 11.86
N ALA A 64 -1.74 -2.36 12.01
CA ALA A 64 -2.01 -3.44 12.89
C ALA A 64 -2.21 -3.08 14.37
N SER A 65 -1.98 -1.84 14.77
CA SER A 65 -2.21 -1.43 16.16
C SER A 65 -3.71 -1.44 16.48
N GLY A 66 -4.11 -2.40 17.28
CA GLY A 66 -5.47 -2.51 17.73
C GLY A 66 -6.33 -3.55 17.02
N GLN A 67 -5.82 -4.25 16.02
CA GLN A 67 -6.55 -5.39 15.47
C GLN A 67 -6.40 -6.61 16.36
N LYS A 68 -7.53 -7.04 16.92
CA LYS A 68 -7.59 -8.27 17.69
C LYS A 68 -7.68 -9.46 16.75
N VAL A 69 -6.63 -10.26 16.68
CA VAL A 69 -6.70 -11.54 16.01
C VAL A 69 -7.36 -12.56 16.94
N ARG A 70 -8.45 -13.13 16.49
CA ARG A 70 -9.08 -14.26 17.16
C ARG A 70 -8.14 -15.47 17.12
N GLY A 71 -7.60 -15.80 18.21
CA GLY A 71 -6.80 -17.01 18.38
C GLY A 71 -6.32 -17.04 19.80
N SER A 72 -6.48 -18.16 20.45
CA SER A 72 -6.01 -18.57 21.79
C SER A 72 -5.58 -17.43 22.72
N GLU A 73 -6.31 -17.29 23.81
CA GLU A 73 -5.84 -16.63 25.02
C GLU A 73 -5.89 -15.10 25.09
N ASP A 74 -6.93 -14.46 24.55
CA ASP A 74 -7.17 -13.01 24.71
C ASP A 74 -5.96 -12.10 24.47
N LYS A 75 -4.94 -12.60 23.76
CA LYS A 75 -3.77 -11.81 23.43
C LYS A 75 -4.01 -11.03 22.14
N TRP A 76 -3.72 -9.76 22.21
CA TRP A 76 -3.71 -8.91 21.05
C TRP A 76 -2.51 -9.27 20.18
N VAL A 77 -2.77 -9.76 18.97
CA VAL A 77 -1.74 -9.95 17.96
C VAL A 77 -1.89 -8.83 16.94
N VAL A 78 -0.81 -8.12 16.75
CA VAL A 78 -0.74 -7.06 15.77
C VAL A 78 -0.67 -7.71 14.39
N THR A 79 -1.72 -7.55 13.57
CA THR A 79 -1.74 -8.03 12.19
C THR A 79 -1.62 -6.88 11.23
N PRO A 80 -0.88 -7.06 10.11
CA PRO A 80 -0.86 -6.04 9.08
C PRO A 80 -2.26 -5.80 8.51
N SER A 81 -2.66 -4.56 8.45
CA SER A 81 -3.89 -4.16 7.76
C SER A 81 -3.72 -4.14 6.25
N TYR A 82 -2.52 -4.39 5.78
CA TYR A 82 -2.13 -4.35 4.38
C TYR A 82 -1.57 -5.71 3.98
N SER A 83 -2.10 -6.27 2.90
CA SER A 83 -1.69 -7.58 2.40
C SER A 83 -1.28 -7.47 0.94
N PRO A 84 0.03 -7.53 0.64
CA PRO A 84 0.48 -7.61 -0.74
C PRO A 84 -0.04 -8.88 -1.41
N MET A 85 -0.59 -8.74 -2.60
CA MET A 85 -1.12 -9.86 -3.38
C MET A 85 -0.23 -10.19 -4.56
N ARG A 86 0.30 -9.19 -5.24
CA ARG A 86 1.06 -9.39 -6.46
C ARG A 86 2.01 -8.22 -6.71
N ILE A 87 3.21 -8.56 -7.18
CA ILE A 87 4.20 -7.59 -7.63
C ILE A 87 4.57 -7.95 -9.06
N VAL A 88 4.40 -7.02 -9.98
CA VAL A 88 4.69 -7.20 -11.41
C VAL A 88 5.55 -6.04 -11.90
N GLY A 89 6.54 -6.32 -12.70
CA GLY A 89 7.37 -5.28 -13.31
C GLY A 89 8.81 -5.73 -13.50
N SER A 90 9.59 -4.85 -14.09
CA SER A 90 11.01 -5.04 -14.36
C SER A 90 11.70 -3.68 -14.52
N GLY A 91 13.02 -3.67 -14.53
CA GLY A 91 13.77 -2.43 -14.64
C GLY A 91 13.55 -1.52 -13.45
N ASP A 92 13.06 -0.32 -13.70
CA ASP A 92 12.84 0.70 -12.68
C ASP A 92 11.36 0.91 -12.32
N THR A 93 10.44 0.19 -12.97
CA THR A 93 9.00 0.37 -12.76
C THR A 93 8.33 -0.94 -12.35
N TYR A 94 7.58 -0.89 -11.25
CA TYR A 94 6.87 -2.06 -10.70
C TYR A 94 5.47 -1.68 -10.28
N PHE A 95 4.58 -2.67 -10.31
CA PHE A 95 3.19 -2.57 -9.86
C PHE A 95 3.03 -3.44 -8.62
N ILE A 96 2.46 -2.87 -7.59
CA ILE A 96 2.10 -3.58 -6.35
C ILE A 96 0.58 -3.62 -6.26
N GLU A 97 0.00 -4.80 -6.28
CA GLU A 97 -1.42 -5.00 -6.00
C GLU A 97 -1.57 -5.51 -4.57
N ALA A 98 -2.47 -4.90 -3.82
CA ALA A 98 -2.64 -5.22 -2.42
C ALA A 98 -4.07 -5.01 -1.95
N ARG A 99 -4.33 -5.40 -0.72
CA ARG A 99 -5.58 -5.14 -0.01
C ARG A 99 -5.29 -4.38 1.26
N ILE A 100 -6.08 -3.35 1.53
CA ILE A 100 -5.99 -2.57 2.75
C ILE A 100 -7.28 -2.77 3.55
N SER A 101 -7.15 -3.04 4.84
CA SER A 101 -8.25 -3.06 5.79
C SER A 101 -8.09 -1.91 6.77
N TYR A 102 -9.16 -1.16 6.97
CA TYR A 102 -9.17 0.00 7.86
C TYR A 102 -9.73 -0.37 9.23
N PRO A 103 -9.43 0.43 10.28
CA PRO A 103 -9.88 0.14 11.64
C PRO A 103 -11.40 0.04 11.82
N ASP A 104 -12.17 0.71 10.96
CA ASP A 104 -13.64 0.68 10.97
C ASP A 104 -14.23 -0.59 10.33
N GLY A 105 -13.40 -1.47 9.79
CA GLY A 105 -13.81 -2.69 9.10
C GLY A 105 -13.94 -2.54 7.59
N ASP A 106 -13.82 -1.35 7.07
CA ASP A 106 -13.81 -1.13 5.62
C ASP A 106 -12.51 -1.68 5.00
N SER A 107 -12.58 -1.98 3.72
CA SER A 107 -11.43 -2.43 2.96
C SER A 107 -11.38 -1.74 1.60
N ALA A 108 -10.21 -1.71 0.99
CA ALA A 108 -10.03 -1.20 -0.36
C ALA A 108 -9.02 -2.07 -1.12
N HIS A 109 -9.21 -2.14 -2.42
CA HIS A 109 -8.17 -2.62 -3.30
C HIS A 109 -7.15 -1.51 -3.53
N PHE A 110 -5.90 -1.88 -3.57
CA PHE A 110 -4.80 -0.95 -3.66
C PHE A 110 -3.91 -1.34 -4.83
N VAL A 111 -3.61 -0.38 -5.69
CA VAL A 111 -2.61 -0.55 -6.73
C VAL A 111 -1.63 0.61 -6.65
N ALA A 112 -0.37 0.30 -6.45
CA ALA A 112 0.70 1.27 -6.47
C ALA A 112 1.63 1.01 -7.64
N ILE A 113 1.90 2.04 -8.42
CA ILE A 113 2.94 2.01 -9.45
C ILE A 113 4.14 2.71 -8.85
N VAL A 114 5.25 2.00 -8.71
CA VAL A 114 6.47 2.53 -8.11
C VAL A 114 7.57 2.65 -9.15
N ASP A 115 8.19 3.81 -9.18
CA ASP A 115 9.34 4.09 -10.02
C ASP A 115 10.58 4.26 -9.15
N LEU A 116 11.63 3.51 -9.48
CA LEU A 116 12.89 3.56 -8.75
C LEU A 116 13.89 4.45 -9.46
N ARG A 117 14.73 5.08 -8.67
CA ARG A 117 15.91 5.80 -9.14
C ARG A 117 17.05 5.49 -8.17
N ASP A 118 18.17 5.05 -8.73
CA ASP A 118 19.35 4.66 -7.94
C ASP A 118 19.03 3.63 -6.84
N GLY A 119 18.17 2.66 -7.17
CA GLY A 119 17.81 1.58 -6.25
C GLY A 119 16.86 1.98 -5.12
N LYS A 120 16.24 3.14 -5.19
CA LYS A 120 15.27 3.62 -4.19
C LYS A 120 13.99 4.08 -4.87
N VAL A 121 12.88 4.00 -4.14
CA VAL A 121 11.59 4.46 -4.65
C VAL A 121 11.58 5.99 -4.71
N ALA A 122 11.54 6.53 -5.92
CA ALA A 122 11.50 7.97 -6.15
C ALA A 122 10.08 8.48 -6.37
N ARG A 123 9.20 7.66 -6.93
CA ARG A 123 7.81 8.02 -7.19
C ARG A 123 6.89 6.84 -6.94
N GLN A 124 5.73 7.14 -6.40
CA GLN A 124 4.65 6.19 -6.24
C GLN A 124 3.36 6.84 -6.73
N THR A 125 2.62 6.12 -7.58
CA THR A 125 1.27 6.52 -7.98
C THR A 125 0.30 5.50 -7.42
N THR A 126 -0.66 5.93 -6.62
CA THR A 126 -1.50 5.01 -5.87
C THR A 126 -2.97 5.19 -6.23
N TYR A 127 -3.62 4.08 -6.51
CA TYR A 127 -5.06 4.00 -6.74
C TYR A 127 -5.69 3.16 -5.64
N PHE A 128 -6.77 3.69 -5.07
CA PHE A 128 -7.60 2.98 -4.10
C PHE A 128 -8.96 2.72 -4.72
N ALA A 129 -9.42 1.48 -4.68
CA ALA A 129 -10.73 1.11 -5.18
C ALA A 129 -11.54 0.52 -4.04
N VAL A 130 -12.54 1.26 -3.59
CA VAL A 130 -13.47 0.77 -2.58
C VAL A 130 -14.42 -0.23 -3.23
N PRO A 131 -14.65 -1.40 -2.63
CA PRO A 131 -15.63 -2.34 -3.14
C PRO A 131 -17.01 -1.70 -3.27
N PHE A 132 -17.72 -2.04 -4.32
CA PHE A 132 -19.09 -1.57 -4.53
C PHE A 132 -19.97 -2.75 -4.91
N GLU A 133 -21.27 -2.58 -4.71
CA GLU A 133 -22.25 -3.61 -5.06
C GLU A 133 -22.38 -3.73 -6.57
N ALA A 134 -22.28 -4.96 -7.09
CA ALA A 134 -22.39 -5.20 -8.52
C ALA A 134 -23.82 -4.91 -8.98
N PRO A 135 -23.99 -4.14 -10.07
CA PRO A 135 -25.32 -3.82 -10.57
C PRO A 135 -26.04 -5.08 -11.09
N GLU A 136 -27.35 -5.14 -10.83
CA GLU A 136 -28.17 -6.31 -11.11
C GLU A 136 -28.32 -6.60 -12.61
N TRP A 137 -28.29 -5.56 -13.45
CA TRP A 137 -28.53 -5.71 -14.89
C TRP A 137 -27.57 -6.66 -15.60
N ARG A 138 -26.38 -6.87 -15.02
CA ARG A 138 -25.38 -7.76 -15.61
C ARG A 138 -25.18 -9.08 -14.86
N ALA A 139 -26.02 -9.37 -13.89
CA ALA A 139 -25.85 -10.55 -13.01
C ALA A 139 -25.78 -11.87 -13.78
N ASP A 140 -26.56 -12.00 -14.85
CA ASP A 140 -26.61 -13.23 -15.68
C ASP A 140 -25.42 -13.37 -16.64
N LEU A 141 -24.58 -12.32 -16.75
CA LEU A 141 -23.47 -12.27 -17.69
C LEU A 141 -22.10 -12.38 -17.01
N VAL A 142 -22.07 -12.43 -15.70
CA VAL A 142 -20.85 -12.48 -14.89
C VAL A 142 -20.95 -13.56 -13.84
N GLU A 143 -19.80 -13.97 -13.34
CA GLU A 143 -19.70 -14.87 -12.18
C GLU A 143 -19.28 -14.08 -10.95
N ARG A 144 -19.74 -14.50 -9.79
CA ARG A 144 -19.28 -13.96 -8.50
C ARG A 144 -17.98 -14.65 -8.10
N MET A 145 -16.98 -13.85 -7.66
CA MET A 145 -15.74 -14.35 -7.09
C MET A 145 -15.90 -14.70 -5.61
#